data_f08f0fc71150451aed160075c528b194
#
_entry.id   f08f0fc71150451aed160075c528b194
#
_cell.length_a   1.000
_cell.length_b   1.000
_cell.length_c   1.000
_cell.angle_alpha   90.00
_cell.angle_beta   90.00
_cell.angle_gamma   90.00
#
_symmetry.space_group_name_H-M   'P 1'
#
loop_
_entity.id
_entity.type
_entity.pdbx_description
1 polymer ?
#
loop_
_entity_poly.entity_id
_entity_poly.type
_entity_poly.pdbx_seq_one_letter_code
_entity_poly.pdbx_strand_id
1 'polypeptide(L)'
;MYLKEMRFYITILTYIGDCVMNNEMLIRITRYYRALSKLRTIGLEKVFAHNLADAAGVSAAIVRKDFSQLKIYGQKRGGYDIVELSDILGKILGKGEPENVIVIGCGRIGMALMHYSGFENDGINIIAGFDNNPAVLQNQSTLIPIYPISKLNEFAKENKISAAIITVPEAAAKDTYSHILECYIKGILNFSPVTLKPMATADGTLPVVHNINIGLELEQLFYEIKFPKEQQASE
;
A
#
# COMPACT_ATOMS: atom_id res chain seq x y z
N MET A 1 22.84 23.67 -0.09
CA MET A 1 21.52 23.05 -0.36
C MET A 1 21.40 21.68 0.30
N TYR A 2 22.34 20.76 0.12
CA TYR A 2 22.37 19.40 0.70
C TYR A 2 22.28 19.32 2.26
N LEU A 3 22.94 20.22 2.97
CA LEU A 3 22.94 20.22 4.45
C LEU A 3 21.61 20.68 5.09
N LYS A 4 20.81 21.50 4.39
CA LYS A 4 19.47 21.87 4.83
C LYS A 4 18.47 20.74 4.64
N GLU A 5 18.56 20.00 3.54
CA GLU A 5 17.74 18.83 3.27
C GLU A 5 18.07 17.67 4.24
N MET A 6 19.34 17.43 4.51
CA MET A 6 19.76 16.39 5.47
C MET A 6 19.33 16.71 6.89
N ARG A 7 19.37 17.96 7.34
CA ARG A 7 18.84 18.38 8.64
C ARG A 7 17.32 18.23 8.71
N PHE A 8 16.61 18.50 7.62
CA PHE A 8 15.17 18.32 7.52
C PHE A 8 14.80 16.82 7.54
N TYR A 9 15.59 15.97 6.86
CA TYR A 9 15.44 14.51 6.86
C TYR A 9 15.66 13.91 8.26
N ILE A 10 16.72 14.33 8.95
CA ILE A 10 17.01 13.89 10.32
C ILE A 10 15.91 14.38 11.28
N THR A 11 15.39 15.59 11.09
CA THR A 11 14.28 16.12 11.89
C THR A 11 12.98 15.35 11.65
N ILE A 12 12.66 14.95 10.43
CA ILE A 12 11.47 14.13 10.13
C ILE A 12 11.63 12.70 10.67
N LEU A 13 12.81 12.07 10.54
CA LEU A 13 13.06 10.71 11.04
C LEU A 13 13.06 10.65 12.58
N THR A 14 13.62 11.64 13.26
CA THR A 14 13.49 11.79 14.74
C THR A 14 12.06 12.10 15.15
N TYR A 15 11.31 12.79 14.31
CA TYR A 15 9.94 13.21 14.57
C TYR A 15 8.90 12.11 14.37
N ILE A 16 9.11 11.23 13.38
CA ILE A 16 8.27 10.03 13.13
C ILE A 16 8.56 8.97 14.19
N GLY A 17 9.78 8.93 14.76
CA GLY A 17 10.15 8.02 15.85
C GLY A 17 9.33 8.22 17.13
N ASP A 18 8.84 9.45 17.40
CA ASP A 18 8.02 9.77 18.57
C ASP A 18 6.50 9.72 18.30
N CYS A 19 6.06 9.74 17.04
CA CYS A 19 4.65 9.67 16.66
C CYS A 19 4.33 8.29 16.12
N VAL A 20 3.96 7.36 16.98
CA VAL A 20 3.42 6.05 16.57
C VAL A 20 2.07 6.29 15.91
N MET A 21 2.06 6.40 14.58
CA MET A 21 0.82 6.42 13.82
C MET A 21 0.11 5.08 14.00
N ASN A 22 -1.11 5.09 14.52
CA ASN A 22 -1.94 3.90 14.49
C ASN A 22 -2.41 3.60 13.07
N ASN A 23 -2.86 2.37 12.82
CA ASN A 23 -3.27 1.91 11.50
C ASN A 23 -4.40 2.77 10.89
N GLU A 24 -5.34 3.24 11.72
CA GLU A 24 -6.43 4.11 11.25
C GLU A 24 -5.92 5.47 10.74
N MET A 25 -4.98 6.08 11.46
CA MET A 25 -4.37 7.33 11.04
C MET A 25 -3.57 7.14 9.74
N LEU A 26 -2.80 6.06 9.62
CA LEU A 26 -2.06 5.72 8.41
C LEU A 26 -2.99 5.62 7.18
N ILE A 27 -4.13 4.94 7.33
CA ILE A 27 -5.14 4.83 6.27
C ILE A 27 -5.68 6.22 5.88
N ARG A 28 -5.99 7.09 6.86
CA ARG A 28 -6.46 8.45 6.57
C ARG A 28 -5.40 9.29 5.86
N ILE A 29 -4.17 9.27 6.34
CA ILE A 29 -3.05 10.02 5.71
C ILE A 29 -2.83 9.55 4.27
N THR A 30 -2.91 8.25 4.00
CA THR A 30 -2.84 7.70 2.64
C THR A 30 -3.99 8.22 1.77
N ARG A 31 -5.22 8.29 2.30
CA ARG A 31 -6.38 8.84 1.57
C ARG A 31 -6.21 10.34 1.29
N TYR A 32 -5.69 11.12 2.25
CA TYR A 32 -5.39 12.55 2.04
C TYR A 32 -4.36 12.73 0.92
N TYR A 33 -3.27 11.96 0.95
CA TYR A 33 -2.24 11.99 -0.09
C TYR A 33 -2.80 11.69 -1.48
N ARG A 34 -3.62 10.66 -1.62
CA ARG A 34 -4.30 10.31 -2.89
C ARG A 34 -5.26 11.41 -3.36
N ALA A 35 -5.98 12.03 -2.44
CA ALA A 35 -6.85 13.16 -2.77
C ALA A 35 -6.04 14.35 -3.30
N LEU A 36 -4.92 14.69 -2.66
CA LEU A 36 -4.03 15.76 -3.11
C LEU A 36 -3.48 15.49 -4.51
N SER A 37 -3.07 14.26 -4.81
CA SER A 37 -2.60 13.89 -6.15
C SER A 37 -3.67 14.15 -7.22
N LYS A 38 -4.92 13.80 -6.95
CA LYS A 38 -6.05 14.08 -7.86
C LYS A 38 -6.34 15.58 -7.99
N LEU A 39 -6.30 16.33 -6.89
CA LEU A 39 -6.55 17.78 -6.91
C LEU A 39 -5.45 18.52 -7.68
N ARG A 40 -4.21 18.06 -7.57
CA ARG A 40 -3.07 18.60 -8.32
C ARG A 40 -3.22 18.40 -9.83
N THR A 41 -3.72 17.23 -10.29
CA THR A 41 -3.91 16.97 -11.73
C THR A 41 -4.96 17.87 -12.37
N ILE A 42 -5.92 18.39 -11.60
CA ILE A 42 -6.93 19.35 -12.09
C ILE A 42 -6.51 20.81 -11.86
N GLY A 43 -5.24 21.07 -11.47
CA GLY A 43 -4.66 22.40 -11.39
C GLY A 43 -5.03 23.21 -10.13
N LEU A 44 -5.54 22.56 -9.08
CA LEU A 44 -5.80 23.27 -7.82
C LEU A 44 -4.49 23.50 -7.05
N GLU A 45 -4.34 24.70 -6.51
CA GLU A 45 -3.16 25.11 -5.73
C GLU A 45 -3.38 24.95 -4.22
N LYS A 46 -4.63 25.06 -3.76
CA LYS A 46 -4.98 25.05 -2.33
C LYS A 46 -6.08 24.06 -2.01
N VAL A 47 -6.00 23.50 -0.81
CA VAL A 47 -7.00 22.58 -0.26
C VAL A 47 -7.37 22.97 1.16
N PHE A 48 -8.60 22.71 1.56
CA PHE A 48 -9.09 22.92 2.92
C PHE A 48 -9.36 21.58 3.60
N ALA A 49 -9.36 21.58 4.93
CA ALA A 49 -9.60 20.38 5.72
C ALA A 49 -10.92 19.66 5.39
N HIS A 50 -11.96 20.37 4.97
CA HIS A 50 -13.22 19.75 4.58
C HIS A 50 -13.12 18.96 3.28
N ASN A 51 -12.36 19.44 2.28
CA ASN A 51 -12.16 18.71 1.03
C ASN A 51 -11.43 17.37 1.28
N LEU A 52 -10.43 17.36 2.18
CA LEU A 52 -9.72 16.15 2.55
C LEU A 52 -10.57 15.22 3.42
N ALA A 53 -11.45 15.81 4.25
CA ALA A 53 -12.40 15.08 5.07
C ALA A 53 -13.38 14.27 4.21
N ASP A 54 -13.94 14.89 3.18
CA ASP A 54 -14.84 14.23 2.22
C ASP A 54 -14.15 13.07 1.52
N ALA A 55 -12.90 13.28 1.05
CA ALA A 55 -12.12 12.25 0.37
C ALA A 55 -11.75 11.06 1.27
N ALA A 56 -11.63 11.27 2.58
CA ALA A 56 -11.25 10.24 3.53
C ALA A 56 -12.43 9.62 4.29
N GLY A 57 -13.65 10.17 4.13
CA GLY A 57 -14.84 9.72 4.84
C GLY A 57 -14.81 10.03 6.34
N VAL A 58 -14.26 11.20 6.71
CA VAL A 58 -14.13 11.64 8.11
C VAL A 58 -14.57 13.10 8.27
N SER A 59 -14.60 13.62 9.51
CA SER A 59 -14.88 15.03 9.74
C SER A 59 -13.65 15.92 9.54
N ALA A 60 -13.85 17.19 9.18
CA ALA A 60 -12.77 18.17 9.10
C ALA A 60 -12.02 18.38 10.43
N ALA A 61 -12.65 18.07 11.56
CA ALA A 61 -12.02 18.10 12.87
C ALA A 61 -10.96 17.00 13.00
N ILE A 62 -11.25 15.80 12.46
CA ILE A 62 -10.28 14.68 12.44
C ILE A 62 -9.08 15.05 11.57
N VAL A 63 -9.30 15.62 10.38
CA VAL A 63 -8.18 16.09 9.52
C VAL A 63 -7.28 17.07 10.26
N ARG A 64 -7.86 18.08 10.93
CA ARG A 64 -7.08 19.06 11.72
C ARG A 64 -6.34 18.40 12.89
N LYS A 65 -6.95 17.42 13.55
CA LYS A 65 -6.32 16.65 14.64
C LYS A 65 -5.13 15.86 14.12
N ASP A 66 -5.30 15.13 13.00
CA ASP A 66 -4.23 14.36 12.36
C ASP A 66 -3.07 15.30 11.97
N PHE A 67 -3.36 16.42 11.32
CA PHE A 67 -2.32 17.38 10.92
C PHE A 67 -1.64 18.05 12.11
N SER A 68 -2.38 18.35 13.18
CA SER A 68 -1.80 18.87 14.42
C SER A 68 -0.82 17.86 15.05
N GLN A 69 -1.15 16.58 15.06
CA GLN A 69 -0.27 15.52 15.55
C GLN A 69 1.01 15.40 14.70
N LEU A 70 0.89 15.61 13.39
CA LEU A 70 2.01 15.62 12.45
C LEU A 70 2.70 16.99 12.37
N LYS A 71 2.29 17.98 13.17
CA LYS A 71 2.77 19.37 13.17
C LYS A 71 2.70 20.02 11.78
N ILE A 72 1.68 19.70 11.02
CA ILE A 72 1.37 20.31 9.74
C ILE A 72 0.41 21.47 9.99
N TYR A 73 0.82 22.67 9.62
CA TYR A 73 0.06 23.88 9.86
C TYR A 73 -0.34 24.53 8.53
N GLY A 74 -1.62 24.80 8.38
CA GLY A 74 -2.14 25.57 7.25
C GLY A 74 -2.07 27.07 7.50
N GLN A 75 -2.27 27.85 6.45
CA GLN A 75 -2.38 29.31 6.54
C GLN A 75 -3.74 29.70 7.15
N LYS A 76 -3.75 30.68 8.07
CA LYS A 76 -4.97 31.18 8.68
C LYS A 76 -5.90 31.72 7.58
N ARG A 77 -7.07 31.10 7.40
CA ARG A 77 -8.07 31.36 6.33
C ARG A 77 -7.58 31.05 4.89
N GLY A 78 -6.35 30.52 4.70
CA GLY A 78 -5.77 30.22 3.38
C GLY A 78 -5.75 28.73 3.02
N GLY A 79 -6.11 27.83 3.94
CA GLY A 79 -6.00 26.39 3.72
C GLY A 79 -4.53 25.90 3.70
N TYR A 80 -4.29 24.83 2.96
CA TYR A 80 -2.98 24.21 2.78
C TYR A 80 -2.58 24.31 1.31
N ASP A 81 -1.33 24.61 1.04
CA ASP A 81 -0.77 24.47 -0.30
C ASP A 81 -0.69 23.00 -0.69
N ILE A 82 -1.19 22.65 -1.88
CA ILE A 82 -1.31 21.25 -2.32
C ILE A 82 0.07 20.63 -2.56
N VAL A 83 1.00 21.38 -3.13
CA VAL A 83 2.34 20.86 -3.43
C VAL A 83 3.11 20.62 -2.14
N GLU A 84 3.16 21.62 -1.27
CA GLU A 84 3.84 21.52 0.02
C GLU A 84 3.26 20.39 0.88
N LEU A 85 1.92 20.31 0.97
CA LEU A 85 1.25 19.27 1.75
C LEU A 85 1.47 17.87 1.16
N SER A 86 1.45 17.73 -0.18
CA SER A 86 1.77 16.47 -0.85
C SER A 86 3.18 16.01 -0.55
N ASP A 87 4.15 16.92 -0.59
CA ASP A 87 5.56 16.61 -0.30
C ASP A 87 5.75 16.17 1.15
N ILE A 88 5.08 16.83 2.10
CA ILE A 88 5.12 16.47 3.51
C ILE A 88 4.50 15.08 3.73
N LEU A 89 3.27 14.85 3.24
CA LEU A 89 2.60 13.56 3.41
C LEU A 89 3.31 12.44 2.65
N GLY A 90 3.85 12.73 1.46
CA GLY A 90 4.66 11.78 0.70
C GLY A 90 5.89 11.31 1.48
N LYS A 91 6.62 12.24 2.11
CA LYS A 91 7.76 11.90 2.98
C LYS A 91 7.34 11.07 4.19
N ILE A 92 6.23 11.42 4.84
CA ILE A 92 5.69 10.66 5.98
C ILE A 92 5.32 9.23 5.57
N LEU A 93 4.74 9.05 4.37
CA LEU A 93 4.36 7.75 3.82
C LEU A 93 5.53 6.99 3.18
N GLY A 94 6.75 7.54 3.20
CA GLY A 94 7.91 6.94 2.54
C GLY A 94 7.82 6.94 1.01
N LYS A 95 7.00 7.81 0.42
CA LYS A 95 6.90 7.95 -1.04
C LYS A 95 8.13 8.65 -1.59
N GLY A 96 8.82 8.02 -2.49
CA GLY A 96 10.02 8.56 -3.14
C GLY A 96 10.28 7.81 -4.43
N GLU A 97 10.96 6.69 -4.36
CA GLU A 97 11.17 5.78 -5.49
C GLU A 97 9.93 4.89 -5.69
N PRO A 98 9.59 4.54 -6.93
CA PRO A 98 8.56 3.54 -7.19
C PRO A 98 8.92 2.18 -6.57
N GLU A 99 7.93 1.51 -5.98
CA GLU A 99 8.11 0.21 -5.36
C GLU A 99 7.85 -0.92 -6.35
N ASN A 100 8.86 -1.74 -6.61
CA ASN A 100 8.73 -2.89 -7.49
C ASN A 100 8.02 -4.04 -6.78
N VAL A 101 6.98 -4.55 -7.40
CA VAL A 101 6.14 -5.63 -6.90
C VAL A 101 6.08 -6.75 -7.92
N ILE A 102 6.02 -7.98 -7.45
CA ILE A 102 5.79 -9.17 -8.28
C ILE A 102 4.46 -9.83 -7.91
N VAL A 103 3.86 -10.54 -8.87
CA VAL A 103 2.64 -11.33 -8.66
C VAL A 103 2.97 -12.80 -8.78
N ILE A 104 2.58 -13.62 -7.79
CA ILE A 104 2.77 -15.06 -7.81
C ILE A 104 1.42 -15.76 -7.85
N GLY A 105 1.21 -16.53 -8.90
CA GLY A 105 -0.09 -17.05 -9.32
C GLY A 105 -0.76 -16.12 -10.32
N CYS A 106 -0.49 -16.29 -11.62
CA CYS A 106 -1.03 -15.45 -12.69
C CYS A 106 -2.35 -16.02 -13.24
N GLY A 107 -3.21 -16.52 -12.35
CA GLY A 107 -4.59 -16.88 -12.65
C GLY A 107 -5.48 -15.64 -12.83
N ARG A 108 -6.80 -15.80 -12.69
CA ARG A 108 -7.76 -14.71 -12.92
C ARG A 108 -7.51 -13.48 -12.06
N ILE A 109 -7.25 -13.66 -10.75
CA ILE A 109 -6.99 -12.56 -9.80
C ILE A 109 -5.63 -11.94 -10.11
N GLY A 110 -4.58 -12.75 -10.24
CA GLY A 110 -3.23 -12.26 -10.53
C GLY A 110 -3.19 -11.45 -11.82
N MET A 111 -3.77 -11.97 -12.91
CA MET A 111 -3.87 -11.24 -14.18
C MET A 111 -4.65 -9.93 -14.04
N ALA A 112 -5.76 -9.91 -13.31
CA ALA A 112 -6.51 -8.68 -13.06
C ALA A 112 -5.68 -7.63 -12.32
N LEU A 113 -4.89 -8.03 -11.33
CA LEU A 113 -3.99 -7.14 -10.60
C LEU A 113 -2.84 -6.64 -11.49
N MET A 114 -2.27 -7.51 -12.33
CA MET A 114 -1.21 -7.12 -13.28
C MET A 114 -1.68 -6.08 -14.31
N HIS A 115 -2.95 -6.07 -14.66
CA HIS A 115 -3.54 -5.09 -15.60
C HIS A 115 -4.14 -3.85 -14.90
N TYR A 116 -4.05 -3.76 -13.58
CA TYR A 116 -4.66 -2.65 -12.86
C TYR A 116 -3.78 -1.39 -12.93
N SER A 117 -4.15 -0.47 -13.80
CA SER A 117 -3.43 0.80 -14.03
C SER A 117 -3.37 1.76 -12.81
N GLY A 118 -4.21 1.54 -11.81
CA GLY A 118 -4.22 2.36 -10.59
C GLY A 118 -2.94 2.25 -9.75
N PHE A 119 -2.19 1.16 -9.88
CA PHE A 119 -0.96 0.95 -9.13
C PHE A 119 0.14 1.94 -9.52
N GLU A 120 0.31 2.25 -10.80
CA GLU A 120 1.31 3.20 -11.28
C GLU A 120 1.10 4.60 -10.69
N ASN A 121 -0.15 5.04 -10.57
CA ASN A 121 -0.50 6.33 -9.95
C ASN A 121 -0.12 6.39 -8.46
N ASP A 122 -0.03 5.25 -7.81
CA ASP A 122 0.34 5.12 -6.40
C ASP A 122 1.86 4.87 -6.22
N GLY A 123 2.64 4.86 -7.32
CA GLY A 123 4.07 4.57 -7.31
C GLY A 123 4.39 3.10 -7.08
N ILE A 124 3.51 2.19 -7.52
CA ILE A 124 3.68 0.73 -7.43
C ILE A 124 3.85 0.18 -8.84
N ASN A 125 4.98 -0.47 -9.11
CA ASN A 125 5.30 -1.07 -10.40
C ASN A 125 5.21 -2.59 -10.29
N ILE A 126 4.27 -3.23 -10.98
CA ILE A 126 4.31 -4.68 -11.13
C ILE A 126 5.26 -5.01 -12.27
N ILE A 127 6.43 -5.57 -11.93
CA ILE A 127 7.53 -5.80 -12.88
C ILE A 127 7.56 -7.22 -13.45
N ALA A 128 6.94 -8.19 -12.80
CA ALA A 128 6.85 -9.57 -13.27
C ALA A 128 5.71 -10.34 -12.62
N GLY A 129 5.23 -11.37 -13.33
CA GLY A 129 4.39 -12.43 -12.82
C GLY A 129 5.17 -13.76 -12.71
N PHE A 130 4.74 -14.64 -11.82
CA PHE A 130 5.29 -15.99 -11.66
C PHE A 130 4.17 -17.02 -11.59
N ASP A 131 4.29 -18.09 -12.37
CA ASP A 131 3.33 -19.19 -12.38
C ASP A 131 4.01 -20.52 -12.73
N ASN A 132 3.35 -21.64 -12.42
CA ASN A 132 3.79 -22.98 -12.81
C ASN A 132 2.96 -23.58 -13.93
N ASN A 133 1.81 -22.96 -14.29
CA ASN A 133 0.93 -23.47 -15.32
C ASN A 133 1.46 -23.13 -16.72
N PRO A 134 1.81 -24.12 -17.57
CA PRO A 134 2.31 -23.87 -18.91
C PRO A 134 1.38 -23.03 -19.79
N ALA A 135 0.06 -23.15 -19.62
CA ALA A 135 -0.90 -22.35 -20.36
C ALA A 135 -0.85 -20.86 -19.97
N VAL A 136 -0.51 -20.56 -18.74
CA VAL A 136 -0.31 -19.18 -18.24
C VAL A 136 1.02 -18.62 -18.74
N LEU A 137 2.08 -19.43 -18.72
CA LEU A 137 3.42 -19.03 -19.15
C LEU A 137 3.47 -18.72 -20.67
N GLN A 138 2.59 -19.33 -21.47
CA GLN A 138 2.46 -19.07 -22.91
C GLN A 138 1.54 -17.88 -23.24
N ASN A 139 0.90 -17.29 -22.24
CA ASN A 139 -0.02 -16.18 -22.42
C ASN A 139 0.74 -14.88 -22.75
N GLN A 140 0.57 -14.39 -23.97
CA GLN A 140 1.18 -13.14 -24.45
C GLN A 140 0.23 -11.92 -24.33
N SER A 141 -0.88 -12.05 -23.62
CA SER A 141 -1.88 -10.98 -23.50
C SER A 141 -1.50 -9.87 -22.52
N THR A 142 -0.36 -10.00 -21.83
CA THR A 142 0.13 -8.99 -20.90
C THR A 142 1.47 -8.42 -21.35
N LEU A 143 1.68 -7.12 -21.13
CA LEU A 143 2.97 -6.46 -21.32
C LEU A 143 3.97 -6.80 -20.22
N ILE A 144 3.47 -7.27 -19.06
CA ILE A 144 4.30 -7.67 -17.92
C ILE A 144 4.72 -9.13 -18.15
N PRO A 145 6.04 -9.45 -18.13
CA PRO A 145 6.50 -10.81 -18.38
C PRO A 145 6.06 -11.77 -17.27
N ILE A 146 5.75 -13.02 -17.66
CA ILE A 146 5.42 -14.09 -16.72
C ILE A 146 6.48 -15.18 -16.82
N TYR A 147 7.05 -15.54 -15.67
CA TYR A 147 8.13 -16.52 -15.56
C TYR A 147 7.69 -17.76 -14.76
N PRO A 148 8.35 -18.91 -14.98
CA PRO A 148 8.21 -20.05 -14.07
C PRO A 148 8.65 -19.68 -12.65
N ILE A 149 7.97 -20.21 -11.63
CA ILE A 149 8.31 -19.94 -10.22
C ILE A 149 9.76 -20.32 -9.89
N SER A 150 10.35 -21.28 -10.59
CA SER A 150 11.76 -21.68 -10.44
C SER A 150 12.76 -20.56 -10.73
N LYS A 151 12.36 -19.53 -11.48
CA LYS A 151 13.19 -18.34 -11.74
C LYS A 151 13.07 -17.25 -10.69
N LEU A 152 12.19 -17.41 -9.70
CA LEU A 152 11.91 -16.36 -8.71
C LEU A 152 13.18 -15.92 -7.95
N ASN A 153 14.00 -16.86 -7.50
CA ASN A 153 15.18 -16.56 -6.71
C ASN A 153 16.26 -15.81 -7.53
N GLU A 154 16.47 -16.22 -8.79
CA GLU A 154 17.36 -15.54 -9.72
C GLU A 154 16.88 -14.12 -10.00
N PHE A 155 15.60 -13.99 -10.36
CA PHE A 155 14.97 -12.70 -10.63
C PHE A 155 15.02 -11.74 -9.44
N ALA A 156 14.81 -12.26 -8.22
CA ALA A 156 14.85 -11.46 -7.01
C ALA A 156 16.24 -10.93 -6.67
N LYS A 157 17.30 -11.66 -7.05
CA LYS A 157 18.70 -11.18 -6.89
C LYS A 157 19.07 -10.06 -7.85
N GLU A 158 18.50 -10.09 -9.06
CA GLU A 158 18.82 -9.11 -10.11
C GLU A 158 17.95 -7.85 -10.00
N ASN A 159 16.80 -7.95 -9.33
CA ASN A 159 15.82 -6.87 -9.24
C ASN A 159 15.55 -6.49 -7.78
N LYS A 160 15.48 -5.20 -7.50
CA LYS A 160 15.05 -4.70 -6.20
C LYS A 160 13.53 -4.90 -6.08
N ILE A 161 13.10 -5.92 -5.33
CA ILE A 161 11.69 -6.24 -5.11
C ILE A 161 11.30 -5.80 -3.70
N SER A 162 10.28 -4.95 -3.60
CA SER A 162 9.75 -4.46 -2.33
C SER A 162 8.71 -5.40 -1.74
N ALA A 163 7.84 -5.96 -2.58
CA ALA A 163 6.76 -6.84 -2.13
C ALA A 163 6.35 -7.88 -3.18
N ALA A 164 5.73 -8.96 -2.71
CA ALA A 164 5.08 -9.98 -3.53
C ALA A 164 3.58 -10.03 -3.23
N ILE A 165 2.77 -10.18 -4.28
CA ILE A 165 1.34 -10.44 -4.19
C ILE A 165 1.13 -11.92 -4.46
N ILE A 166 0.51 -12.64 -3.53
CA ILE A 166 0.21 -14.07 -3.65
C ILE A 166 -1.26 -14.26 -4.03
N THR A 167 -1.50 -14.89 -5.18
CA THR A 167 -2.85 -15.19 -5.72
C THR A 167 -2.98 -16.65 -6.14
N VAL A 168 -2.25 -17.53 -5.48
CA VAL A 168 -2.27 -18.98 -5.74
C VAL A 168 -3.42 -19.68 -5.00
N PRO A 169 -3.86 -20.86 -5.47
CA PRO A 169 -4.78 -21.71 -4.74
C PRO A 169 -4.24 -22.16 -3.37
N GLU A 170 -5.15 -22.55 -2.47
CA GLU A 170 -4.83 -22.99 -1.11
C GLU A 170 -3.69 -24.02 -1.05
N ALA A 171 -3.74 -25.04 -1.92
CA ALA A 171 -2.76 -26.13 -1.94
C ALA A 171 -1.33 -25.66 -2.22
N ALA A 172 -1.15 -24.55 -2.95
CA ALA A 172 0.14 -24.02 -3.32
C ALA A 172 0.64 -22.90 -2.38
N ALA A 173 -0.22 -22.37 -1.50
CA ALA A 173 0.07 -21.14 -0.76
C ALA A 173 1.28 -21.26 0.17
N LYS A 174 1.42 -22.35 0.90
CA LYS A 174 2.52 -22.58 1.85
C LYS A 174 3.88 -22.73 1.13
N ASP A 175 3.90 -23.52 0.07
CA ASP A 175 5.14 -23.74 -0.71
C ASP A 175 5.57 -22.45 -1.39
N THR A 176 4.63 -21.73 -1.98
CA THR A 176 4.87 -20.40 -2.56
C THR A 176 5.45 -19.44 -1.52
N TYR A 177 4.89 -19.41 -0.31
CA TYR A 177 5.38 -18.56 0.76
C TYR A 177 6.80 -18.91 1.16
N SER A 178 7.14 -20.21 1.27
CA SER A 178 8.49 -20.65 1.56
C SER A 178 9.50 -20.18 0.52
N HIS A 179 9.17 -20.27 -0.77
CA HIS A 179 10.03 -19.75 -1.85
C HIS A 179 10.24 -18.21 -1.75
N ILE A 180 9.20 -17.45 -1.38
CA ILE A 180 9.31 -16.00 -1.20
C ILE A 180 10.25 -15.66 -0.04
N LEU A 181 10.21 -16.42 1.06
CA LEU A 181 11.10 -16.22 2.20
C LEU A 181 12.59 -16.41 1.83
N GLU A 182 12.90 -17.33 0.91
CA GLU A 182 14.25 -17.54 0.37
C GLU A 182 14.73 -16.36 -0.48
N CYS A 183 13.82 -15.56 -1.01
CA CYS A 183 14.13 -14.38 -1.84
C CYS A 183 14.29 -13.08 -1.04
N TYR A 184 14.20 -13.09 0.27
CA TYR A 184 14.35 -11.93 1.16
C TYR A 184 13.35 -10.80 0.88
N ILE A 185 12.18 -11.10 0.33
CA ILE A 185 11.10 -10.13 0.05
C ILE A 185 10.44 -9.74 1.37
N LYS A 186 10.40 -8.43 1.65
CA LYS A 186 9.98 -7.89 2.96
C LYS A 186 8.48 -7.64 3.09
N GLY A 187 7.75 -7.50 1.98
CA GLY A 187 6.32 -7.23 1.96
C GLY A 187 5.55 -8.34 1.26
N ILE A 188 4.47 -8.82 1.86
CA ILE A 188 3.62 -9.87 1.27
C ILE A 188 2.16 -9.47 1.39
N LEU A 189 1.50 -9.36 0.25
CA LEU A 189 0.05 -9.18 0.16
C LEU A 189 -0.57 -10.51 -0.28
N ASN A 190 -1.22 -11.21 0.63
CA ASN A 190 -1.74 -12.55 0.40
C ASN A 190 -3.24 -12.53 0.09
N PHE A 191 -3.61 -12.94 -1.12
CA PHE A 191 -4.99 -13.18 -1.57
C PHE A 191 -5.37 -14.65 -1.58
N SER A 192 -4.45 -15.56 -1.20
CA SER A 192 -4.80 -16.98 -1.10
C SER A 192 -5.80 -17.19 0.04
N PRO A 193 -6.60 -18.27 0.01
CA PRO A 193 -7.56 -18.58 1.09
C PRO A 193 -6.90 -18.90 2.44
N VAL A 194 -5.59 -19.16 2.45
CA VAL A 194 -4.85 -19.53 3.66
C VAL A 194 -4.32 -18.27 4.36
N THR A 195 -4.52 -18.18 5.65
CA THR A 195 -3.86 -17.13 6.46
C THR A 195 -2.37 -17.44 6.63
N LEU A 196 -1.53 -16.61 6.07
CA LEU A 196 -0.07 -16.68 6.23
C LEU A 196 0.36 -15.84 7.43
N LYS A 197 1.20 -16.43 8.28
CA LYS A 197 1.82 -15.73 9.43
C LYS A 197 3.23 -15.32 9.09
N PRO A 198 3.74 -14.18 9.59
CA PRO A 198 5.14 -13.81 9.43
C PRO A 198 6.06 -14.93 9.93
N MET A 199 7.00 -15.33 9.07
CA MET A 199 8.05 -16.30 9.38
C MET A 199 9.40 -15.68 9.01
N ALA A 200 10.41 -15.88 9.85
CA ALA A 200 11.72 -15.32 9.61
C ALA A 200 12.35 -15.87 8.32
N THR A 201 12.91 -14.97 7.52
CA THR A 201 13.80 -15.30 6.41
C THR A 201 15.14 -15.85 6.93
N ALA A 202 16.00 -16.37 6.05
CA ALA A 202 17.28 -16.95 6.45
C ALA A 202 18.22 -15.94 7.15
N ASP A 203 18.07 -14.64 6.90
CA ASP A 203 18.81 -13.57 7.57
C ASP A 203 18.17 -13.08 8.88
N GLY A 204 17.06 -13.72 9.31
CA GLY A 204 16.32 -13.38 10.53
C GLY A 204 15.33 -12.23 10.37
N THR A 205 15.17 -11.65 9.18
CA THR A 205 14.18 -10.60 8.91
C THR A 205 12.77 -11.19 8.93
N LEU A 206 11.82 -10.52 9.59
CA LEU A 206 10.39 -10.87 9.55
C LEU A 206 9.71 -10.05 8.46
N PRO A 207 9.12 -10.66 7.42
CA PRO A 207 8.34 -9.94 6.44
C PRO A 207 7.04 -9.43 7.04
N VAL A 208 6.57 -8.30 6.52
CA VAL A 208 5.21 -7.80 6.80
C VAL A 208 4.24 -8.57 5.92
N VAL A 209 3.26 -9.24 6.52
CA VAL A 209 2.25 -10.05 5.81
C VAL A 209 0.87 -9.47 6.04
N HIS A 210 0.21 -9.07 4.96
CA HIS A 210 -1.19 -8.68 4.95
C HIS A 210 -2.01 -9.75 4.25
N ASN A 211 -3.00 -10.30 4.94
CA ASN A 211 -3.93 -11.31 4.40
C ASN A 211 -5.23 -10.60 3.96
N ILE A 212 -5.61 -10.77 2.71
CA ILE A 212 -6.85 -10.24 2.13
C ILE A 212 -7.78 -11.41 1.84
N ASN A 213 -8.82 -11.56 2.63
CA ASN A 213 -9.83 -12.59 2.43
C ASN A 213 -11.17 -11.93 2.09
N ILE A 214 -11.48 -11.86 0.80
CA ILE A 214 -12.72 -11.23 0.30
C ILE A 214 -13.96 -11.95 0.84
N GLY A 215 -13.91 -13.28 1.01
CA GLY A 215 -15.00 -14.04 1.57
C GLY A 215 -15.29 -13.62 3.01
N LEU A 216 -14.27 -13.50 3.85
CA LEU A 216 -14.39 -13.05 5.23
C LEU A 216 -14.94 -11.61 5.32
N GLU A 217 -14.48 -10.72 4.45
CA GLU A 217 -15.01 -9.34 4.38
C GLU A 217 -16.50 -9.32 4.03
N LEU A 218 -16.94 -10.19 3.09
CA LEU A 218 -18.36 -10.32 2.75
C LEU A 218 -19.18 -10.91 3.89
N GLU A 219 -18.65 -11.91 4.60
CA GLU A 219 -19.32 -12.49 5.78
C GLU A 219 -19.50 -11.44 6.88
N GLN A 220 -18.47 -10.63 7.13
CA GLN A 220 -18.54 -9.52 8.08
C GLN A 220 -19.58 -8.48 7.63
N LEU A 221 -19.58 -8.09 6.36
CA LEU A 221 -20.59 -7.18 5.81
C LEU A 221 -22.02 -7.74 5.99
N PHE A 222 -22.24 -9.01 5.72
CA PHE A 222 -23.56 -9.64 5.91
C PHE A 222 -23.97 -9.69 7.39
N TYR A 223 -23.02 -9.87 8.30
CA TYR A 223 -23.28 -9.77 9.73
C TYR A 223 -23.73 -8.34 10.11
N GLU A 224 -23.02 -7.33 9.65
CA GLU A 224 -23.34 -5.92 9.93
C GLU A 224 -24.70 -5.50 9.35
N ILE A 225 -25.09 -6.04 8.19
CA ILE A 225 -26.42 -5.82 7.59
C ILE A 225 -27.52 -6.45 8.46
N LYS A 226 -27.27 -7.66 8.98
CA LYS A 226 -28.27 -8.37 9.79
C LYS A 226 -28.38 -7.83 11.23
N PHE A 227 -27.28 -7.30 11.74
CA PHE A 227 -27.15 -6.77 13.09
C PHE A 227 -26.55 -5.36 13.05
N PRO A 228 -27.30 -4.37 12.50
CA PRO A 228 -26.79 -3.01 12.40
C PRO A 228 -26.46 -2.50 13.80
N LYS A 229 -25.26 -1.93 13.96
CA LYS A 229 -24.92 -1.20 15.17
C LYS A 229 -25.94 -0.06 15.25
N GLU A 230 -26.72 0.01 16.35
CA GLU A 230 -27.53 1.19 16.62
C GLU A 230 -26.62 2.40 16.44
N GLN A 231 -27.03 3.29 15.53
CA GLN A 231 -26.35 4.57 15.41
C GLN A 231 -26.53 5.24 16.77
N GLN A 232 -25.49 5.23 17.59
CA GLN A 232 -25.44 6.10 18.75
C GLN A 232 -25.57 7.51 18.18
N ALA A 233 -26.77 8.01 18.22
CA ALA A 233 -27.06 9.38 17.96
C ALA A 233 -26.14 10.17 18.88
N SER A 234 -25.17 10.86 18.29
CA SER A 234 -24.39 11.86 18.97
C SER A 234 -25.33 13.01 19.31
N GLU A 235 -25.75 13.06 20.57
CA GLU A 235 -26.18 14.31 21.20
C GLU A 235 -25.02 15.30 21.22
#